data_b998989a3e3472097b1fb06ddc52bddc
#
_entry.id   b998989a3e3472097b1fb06ddc52bddc
#
_cell.length_a   1.000
_cell.length_b   1.000
_cell.length_c   1.000
_cell.angle_alpha   90.00
_cell.angle_beta   90.00
_cell.angle_gamma   90.00
#
_symmetry.space_group_name_H-M   'P 1'
#
loop_
_entity.id
_entity.type
_entity.pdbx_description
1 polymer ?
#
loop_
_entity_poly.entity_id
_entity_poly.type
_entity_poly.pdbx_seq_one_letter_code
_entity_poly.pdbx_strand_id
1 'polypeptide(L)'
;MIFLDTSIWVAAFWTGHPGHDASSRVVSSASPQNTTSALHTLAEVYATITALPGKNAIPPDQAMLFVDEITRRSRIVSLTAAEYTRTIQECSERRARSGQVYDALLLRCARKVNAESIYTWNVRHFRNVAGDW
;
A
#
# COMPACT_ATOMS: atom_id res chain seq x y z
N MET A 1 -14.53 6.05 1.09
CA MET A 1 -13.24 5.61 1.65
C MET A 1 -12.26 5.35 0.52
N ILE A 2 -11.09 5.95 0.56
CA ILE A 2 -10.02 5.70 -0.40
C ILE A 2 -9.03 4.68 0.18
N PHE A 3 -8.41 3.91 -0.71
CA PHE A 3 -7.35 2.96 -0.34
C PHE A 3 -6.01 3.53 -0.78
N LEU A 4 -5.06 3.62 0.13
CA LEU A 4 -3.71 4.06 -0.16
C LEU A 4 -2.77 2.87 -0.27
N ASP A 5 -2.16 2.73 -1.45
CA ASP A 5 -1.11 1.75 -1.70
C ASP A 5 0.19 2.15 -0.99
N THR A 6 1.05 1.18 -0.77
CA THR A 6 2.39 1.37 -0.20
C THR A 6 3.16 2.49 -0.88
N SER A 7 3.08 2.61 -2.21
CA SER A 7 3.81 3.63 -2.98
C SER A 7 3.44 5.06 -2.59
N ILE A 8 2.20 5.31 -2.20
CA ILE A 8 1.76 6.64 -1.75
C ILE A 8 2.42 6.99 -0.42
N TRP A 9 2.44 6.06 0.54
CA TRP A 9 3.07 6.28 1.83
C TRP A 9 4.57 6.50 1.71
N VAL A 10 5.26 5.67 0.91
CA VAL A 10 6.70 5.83 0.67
C VAL A 10 7.00 7.21 0.05
N ALA A 11 6.24 7.61 -0.95
CA ALA A 11 6.42 8.91 -1.59
C ALA A 11 6.17 10.08 -0.62
N ALA A 12 5.18 9.94 0.28
CA ALA A 12 4.90 10.95 1.30
C ALA A 12 6.02 11.06 2.34
N PHE A 13 6.69 9.96 2.65
CA PHE A 13 7.76 9.92 3.66
C PHE A 13 9.15 10.21 3.12
N TRP A 14 9.34 10.07 1.81
CA TRP A 14 10.63 10.29 1.17
C TRP A 14 10.61 11.54 0.27
N THR A 15 11.26 12.61 0.73
CA THR A 15 11.29 13.90 0.02
C THR A 15 11.94 13.82 -1.36
N GLY A 16 12.81 12.85 -1.60
CA GLY A 16 13.45 12.62 -2.90
C GLY A 16 12.56 11.95 -3.94
N HIS A 17 11.37 11.47 -3.56
CA HIS A 17 10.46 10.83 -4.51
C HIS A 17 9.82 11.89 -5.44
N PRO A 18 9.73 11.63 -6.76
CA PRO A 18 9.10 12.58 -7.70
C PRO A 18 7.64 12.91 -7.36
N GLY A 19 6.94 11.98 -6.73
CA GLY A 19 5.54 12.17 -6.30
C GLY A 19 5.39 12.65 -4.85
N HIS A 20 6.46 13.11 -4.21
CA HIS A 20 6.42 13.50 -2.80
C HIS A 20 5.36 14.55 -2.48
N ASP A 21 5.33 15.65 -3.21
CA ASP A 21 4.39 16.75 -2.92
C ASP A 21 2.94 16.32 -3.05
N ALA A 22 2.59 15.62 -4.12
CA ALA A 22 1.24 15.11 -4.34
C ALA A 22 0.83 14.10 -3.26
N SER A 23 1.73 13.17 -2.92
CA SER A 23 1.46 12.16 -1.90
C SER A 23 1.35 12.77 -0.50
N SER A 24 2.18 13.76 -0.18
CA SER A 24 2.11 14.47 1.10
C SER A 24 0.76 15.17 1.28
N ARG A 25 0.21 15.75 0.21
CA ARG A 25 -1.12 16.36 0.26
C ARG A 25 -2.21 15.33 0.56
N VAL A 26 -2.13 14.17 -0.09
CA VAL A 26 -3.08 13.08 0.15
C VAL A 26 -2.99 12.60 1.61
N VAL A 27 -1.79 12.34 2.08
CA VAL A 27 -1.55 11.83 3.43
C VAL A 27 -1.96 12.85 4.51
N SER A 28 -1.73 14.14 4.28
CA SER A 28 -2.12 15.19 5.24
C SER A 28 -3.63 15.27 5.46
N SER A 29 -4.42 14.87 4.46
CA SER A 29 -5.88 14.81 4.54
C SER A 29 -6.42 13.46 4.99
N ALA A 30 -5.55 12.47 5.18
CA ALA A 30 -5.94 11.10 5.52
C ALA A 30 -6.30 10.95 7.00
N SER A 31 -7.37 10.22 7.25
CA SER A 31 -7.81 9.82 8.59
C SER A 31 -8.47 8.44 8.53
N PRO A 32 -8.63 7.73 9.66
CA PRO A 32 -9.32 6.43 9.66
C PRO A 32 -10.77 6.48 9.17
N GLN A 33 -11.38 7.67 9.12
CA GLN A 33 -12.74 7.87 8.63
C GLN A 33 -12.83 7.92 7.10
N ASN A 34 -11.77 8.29 6.42
CA ASN A 34 -11.79 8.46 4.97
C ASN A 34 -10.75 7.62 4.21
N THR A 35 -9.82 6.98 4.93
CA THR A 35 -8.67 6.30 4.34
C THR A 35 -8.48 4.91 4.93
N THR A 36 -8.12 3.97 4.07
CA THR A 36 -7.75 2.62 4.46
C THR A 36 -6.43 2.19 3.80
N SER A 37 -5.71 1.31 4.46
CA SER A 37 -4.50 0.69 3.93
C SER A 37 -4.43 -0.77 4.40
N ALA A 38 -3.68 -1.59 3.67
CA ALA A 38 -3.52 -3.00 4.03
C ALA A 38 -2.53 -3.16 5.19
N LEU A 39 -2.77 -4.18 6.02
CA LEU A 39 -1.81 -4.56 7.06
C LEU A 39 -0.41 -4.82 6.48
N HIS A 40 -0.34 -5.49 5.33
CA HIS A 40 0.93 -5.77 4.65
C HIS A 40 1.69 -4.49 4.27
N THR A 41 0.99 -3.40 4.01
CA THR A 41 1.60 -2.09 3.70
C THR A 41 2.55 -1.63 4.81
N LEU A 42 2.26 -1.92 6.07
CA LEU A 42 3.12 -1.54 7.19
C LEU A 42 4.53 -2.16 7.04
N ALA A 43 4.59 -3.44 6.71
CA ALA A 43 5.86 -4.14 6.50
C ALA A 43 6.57 -3.66 5.23
N GLU A 44 5.83 -3.45 4.15
CA GLU A 44 6.41 -2.98 2.89
C GLU A 44 7.01 -1.57 3.03
N VAL A 45 6.32 -0.66 3.71
CA VAL A 45 6.83 0.69 3.95
C VAL A 45 8.10 0.62 4.79
N TYR A 46 8.09 -0.13 5.89
CA TYR A 46 9.27 -0.31 6.72
C TYR A 46 10.46 -0.84 5.91
N ALA A 47 10.25 -1.90 5.14
CA ALA A 47 11.30 -2.50 4.32
C ALA A 47 11.85 -1.50 3.28
N THR A 48 10.98 -0.75 2.64
CA THR A 48 11.36 0.18 1.57
C THR A 48 12.13 1.38 2.11
N ILE A 49 11.63 2.04 3.15
CA ILE A 49 12.27 3.27 3.66
C ILE A 49 13.58 2.99 4.39
N THR A 50 13.74 1.81 5.00
CA THR A 50 15.01 1.43 5.62
C THR A 50 16.07 1.02 4.59
N ALA A 51 15.66 0.74 3.35
CA ALA A 51 16.54 0.33 2.26
C ALA A 51 16.75 1.43 1.19
N LEU A 52 16.31 2.66 1.43
CA LEU A 52 16.52 3.76 0.48
C LEU A 52 18.02 3.98 0.23
N PRO A 53 18.41 4.37 -1.01
CA PRO A 53 19.83 4.48 -1.37
C PRO A 53 20.58 5.55 -0.58
N GLY A 54 21.82 5.23 -0.20
CA GLY A 54 22.77 6.19 0.37
C GLY A 54 22.28 6.81 1.67
N LYS A 55 22.32 8.13 1.74
CA LYS A 55 21.95 8.91 2.93
C LYS A 55 20.44 8.97 3.16
N ASN A 56 19.64 8.49 2.21
CA ASN A 56 18.19 8.53 2.31
C ASN A 56 17.62 7.37 3.14
N ALA A 57 18.41 6.34 3.41
CA ALA A 57 17.97 5.22 4.24
C ALA A 57 17.58 5.71 5.63
N ILE A 58 16.36 5.35 6.05
CA ILE A 58 15.82 5.75 7.34
C ILE A 58 16.20 4.72 8.39
N PRO A 59 16.79 5.13 9.55
CA PRO A 59 17.09 4.19 10.62
C PRO A 59 15.84 3.47 11.14
N PRO A 60 15.97 2.19 11.59
CA PRO A 60 14.80 1.40 12.00
C PRO A 60 13.90 2.03 13.06
N ASP A 61 14.48 2.72 14.05
CA ASP A 61 13.70 3.39 15.09
C ASP A 61 12.87 4.57 14.54
N GLN A 62 13.43 5.31 13.58
CA GLN A 62 12.68 6.38 12.89
C GLN A 62 11.65 5.80 11.92
N ALA A 63 11.96 4.69 11.26
CA ALA A 63 11.00 4.01 10.38
C ALA A 63 9.72 3.61 11.13
N MET A 64 9.84 3.22 12.40
CA MET A 64 8.68 2.89 13.24
C MET A 64 7.76 4.10 13.45
N LEU A 65 8.28 5.32 13.51
CA LEU A 65 7.46 6.52 13.60
C LEU A 65 6.59 6.70 12.37
N PHE A 66 7.09 6.37 11.18
CA PHE A 66 6.30 6.40 9.96
C PHE A 66 5.25 5.29 9.92
N VAL A 67 5.60 4.10 10.38
CA VAL A 67 4.61 3.00 10.51
C VAL A 67 3.48 3.40 11.46
N ASP A 68 3.79 4.00 12.59
CA ASP A 68 2.80 4.52 13.55
C ASP A 68 1.93 5.61 12.91
N GLU A 69 2.51 6.44 12.05
CA GLU A 69 1.76 7.48 11.32
C GLU A 69 0.71 6.86 10.40
N ILE A 70 1.05 5.78 9.70
CA ILE A 70 0.10 5.07 8.84
C ILE A 70 -1.09 4.56 9.67
N THR A 71 -0.84 3.96 10.83
CA THR A 71 -1.90 3.43 11.69
C THR A 71 -2.79 4.52 12.28
N ARG A 72 -2.25 5.72 12.48
CA ARG A 72 -3.04 6.86 12.97
C ARG A 72 -3.89 7.49 11.87
N ARG A 73 -3.41 7.48 10.63
CA ARG A 73 -4.05 8.17 9.50
C ARG A 73 -4.91 7.28 8.63
N SER A 74 -4.92 5.99 8.87
CA SER A 74 -5.70 5.07 8.05
C SER A 74 -6.27 3.93 8.88
N ARG A 75 -7.40 3.42 8.42
CA ARG A 75 -7.96 2.17 8.93
C ARG A 75 -7.19 1.01 8.30
N ILE A 76 -6.61 0.16 9.13
CA ILE A 76 -5.82 -0.98 8.64
C ILE A 76 -6.75 -2.17 8.40
N VAL A 77 -6.67 -2.73 7.18
CA VAL A 77 -7.45 -3.91 6.78
C VAL A 77 -6.52 -5.10 6.58
N SER A 78 -6.94 -6.25 7.07
CA SER A 78 -6.24 -7.52 6.86
C SER A 78 -7.15 -8.54 6.20
N LEU A 79 -6.55 -9.52 5.54
CA LEU A 79 -7.25 -10.66 4.97
C LEU A 79 -7.22 -11.82 5.96
N THR A 80 -8.32 -12.58 6.01
CA THR A 80 -8.30 -13.86 6.70
C THR A 80 -7.41 -14.85 5.96
N ALA A 81 -7.00 -15.93 6.62
CA ALA A 81 -6.21 -16.97 5.97
C ALA A 81 -6.91 -17.52 4.71
N ALA A 82 -8.23 -17.71 4.78
CA ALA A 82 -9.03 -18.19 3.65
C ALA A 82 -9.04 -17.17 2.49
N GLU A 83 -9.27 -15.89 2.78
CA GLU A 83 -9.25 -14.82 1.77
C GLU A 83 -7.87 -14.71 1.12
N TYR A 84 -6.82 -14.78 1.92
CA TYR A 84 -5.44 -14.71 1.47
C TYR A 84 -5.10 -15.85 0.50
N THR A 85 -5.36 -17.09 0.93
CA THR A 85 -5.09 -18.29 0.13
C THR A 85 -5.90 -18.30 -1.17
N ARG A 86 -7.16 -17.91 -1.10
CA ARG A 86 -8.02 -17.81 -2.28
C ARG A 86 -7.49 -16.79 -3.29
N THR A 87 -6.98 -15.66 -2.81
CA THR A 87 -6.38 -14.66 -3.70
C THR A 87 -5.18 -15.22 -4.44
N ILE A 88 -4.32 -15.98 -3.76
CA ILE A 88 -3.17 -16.66 -4.39
C ILE A 88 -3.64 -17.67 -5.44
N GLN A 89 -4.67 -18.43 -5.13
CA GLN A 89 -5.25 -19.40 -6.06
C GLN A 89 -5.78 -18.70 -7.33
N GLU A 90 -6.50 -17.60 -7.16
CA GLU A 90 -6.99 -16.78 -8.29
C GLU A 90 -5.84 -16.24 -9.15
N CYS A 91 -4.73 -15.83 -8.52
CA CYS A 91 -3.52 -15.42 -9.23
C CYS A 91 -2.96 -16.56 -10.10
N SER A 92 -2.90 -17.77 -9.54
CA SER A 92 -2.45 -18.96 -10.27
C SER A 92 -3.33 -19.26 -11.49
N GLU A 93 -4.64 -19.18 -11.33
CA GLU A 93 -5.61 -19.40 -12.41
C GLU A 93 -5.48 -18.36 -13.52
N ARG A 94 -5.14 -17.13 -13.18
CA ARG A 94 -4.91 -16.02 -14.13
C ARG A 94 -3.48 -15.96 -14.64
N ARG A 95 -2.64 -16.92 -14.26
CA ARG A 95 -1.21 -16.97 -14.60
C ARG A 95 -0.42 -15.72 -14.18
N ALA A 96 -0.85 -15.06 -13.12
CA ALA A 96 -0.10 -13.97 -12.52
C ALA A 96 1.21 -14.50 -11.92
N ARG A 97 2.29 -13.74 -12.08
CA ARG A 97 3.63 -14.15 -11.67
C ARG A 97 4.29 -13.11 -10.76
N SER A 98 5.26 -13.59 -9.97
CA SER A 98 6.13 -12.73 -9.18
C SER A 98 5.34 -11.76 -8.28
N GLY A 99 5.74 -10.51 -8.25
CA GLY A 99 5.14 -9.47 -7.41
C GLY A 99 3.67 -9.15 -7.69
N GLN A 100 3.09 -9.64 -8.78
CA GLN A 100 1.66 -9.46 -9.06
C GLN A 100 0.76 -10.02 -7.96
N VAL A 101 1.21 -11.02 -7.23
CA VAL A 101 0.44 -11.56 -6.09
C VAL A 101 0.28 -10.52 -4.98
N TYR A 102 1.28 -9.69 -4.74
CA TYR A 102 1.20 -8.64 -3.72
C TYR A 102 0.19 -7.57 -4.11
N ASP A 103 0.18 -7.15 -5.37
CA ASP A 103 -0.81 -6.20 -5.89
C ASP A 103 -2.23 -6.77 -5.79
N ALA A 104 -2.39 -8.07 -6.10
CA ALA A 104 -3.68 -8.75 -5.96
C ALA A 104 -4.17 -8.80 -4.51
N LEU A 105 -3.27 -9.01 -3.55
CA LEU A 105 -3.60 -9.00 -2.13
C LEU A 105 -4.05 -7.60 -1.66
N LEU A 106 -3.35 -6.57 -2.09
CA LEU A 106 -3.73 -5.19 -1.78
C LEU A 106 -5.08 -4.83 -2.40
N LEU A 107 -5.30 -5.22 -3.65
CA LEU A 107 -6.58 -5.04 -4.32
C LEU A 107 -7.71 -5.74 -3.58
N ARG A 108 -7.47 -6.96 -3.10
CA ARG A 108 -8.46 -7.69 -2.29
C ARG A 108 -8.80 -6.95 -1.01
N CYS A 109 -7.82 -6.36 -0.35
CA CYS A 109 -8.05 -5.52 0.83
C CYS A 109 -8.93 -4.32 0.49
N ALA A 110 -8.65 -3.63 -0.60
CA ALA A 110 -9.44 -2.47 -1.03
C ALA A 110 -10.89 -2.86 -1.33
N ARG A 111 -11.11 -3.98 -1.99
CA ARG A 111 -12.46 -4.52 -2.26
C ARG A 111 -13.19 -4.92 -0.98
N LYS A 112 -12.49 -5.52 -0.03
CA LYS A 112 -13.06 -5.96 1.25
C LYS A 112 -13.69 -4.80 2.02
N VAL A 113 -13.15 -3.60 1.91
CA VAL A 113 -13.66 -2.40 2.56
C VAL A 113 -14.51 -1.53 1.65
N ASN A 114 -14.82 -2.00 0.44
CA ASN A 114 -15.57 -1.26 -0.57
C ASN A 114 -14.97 0.13 -0.84
N ALA A 115 -13.67 0.20 -0.99
CA ALA A 115 -12.99 1.46 -1.30
C ALA A 115 -13.47 2.00 -2.65
N GLU A 116 -13.73 3.30 -2.70
CA GLU A 116 -14.19 3.98 -3.92
C GLU A 116 -13.08 4.09 -4.97
N SER A 117 -11.84 4.17 -4.50
CA SER A 117 -10.67 4.30 -5.36
C SER A 117 -9.41 3.82 -4.66
N ILE A 118 -8.43 3.44 -5.46
CA ILE A 118 -7.08 3.12 -5.01
C ILE A 118 -6.15 4.22 -5.54
N TYR A 119 -5.37 4.81 -4.64
CA TYR A 119 -4.31 5.73 -4.99
C TYR A 119 -2.99 4.97 -5.00
N THR A 120 -2.27 5.06 -6.10
CA THR A 120 -1.01 4.34 -6.31
C THR A 120 -0.15 5.04 -7.35
N TRP A 121 1.17 4.97 -7.21
CA TRP A 121 2.10 5.33 -8.27
C TRP A 121 2.33 4.17 -9.26
N ASN A 122 1.87 2.96 -8.94
CA ASN A 122 2.01 1.75 -9.74
C ASN A 122 0.70 1.40 -10.45
N VAL A 123 0.07 2.35 -11.12
CA VAL A 123 -1.24 2.19 -11.77
C VAL A 123 -1.27 1.00 -12.73
N ARG A 124 -0.21 0.82 -13.52
CA ARG A 124 -0.11 -0.29 -14.47
C ARG A 124 -0.18 -1.65 -13.76
N HIS A 125 0.53 -1.80 -12.64
CA HIS A 125 0.54 -3.05 -11.87
C HIS A 125 -0.85 -3.40 -11.35
N PHE A 126 -1.55 -2.44 -10.78
CA PHE A 126 -2.91 -2.66 -10.30
C PHE A 126 -3.88 -2.98 -11.44
N ARG A 127 -3.79 -2.30 -12.57
CA ARG A 127 -4.62 -2.59 -13.74
C ARG A 127 -4.41 -4.01 -14.26
N ASN A 128 -3.17 -4.52 -14.23
CA ASN A 128 -2.87 -5.87 -14.66
C ASN A 128 -3.55 -6.95 -13.81
N VAL A 129 -3.77 -6.71 -12.53
CA VAL A 129 -4.42 -7.68 -11.62
C VAL A 129 -5.90 -7.38 -11.40
N ALA A 130 -6.33 -6.17 -11.62
CA ALA A 130 -7.72 -5.75 -11.39
C ALA A 130 -8.67 -6.14 -12.53
N GLY A 131 -8.16 -6.24 -13.76
CA GLY A 131 -9.04 -6.36 -14.92
C GLY A 131 -9.95 -5.12 -14.99
N ASP A 132 -11.25 -5.37 -15.13
CA ASP A 132 -12.27 -4.31 -15.22
C ASP A 132 -12.80 -3.90 -13.84
N TRP A 133 -11.96 -3.54 -12.93
CA TRP A 133 -12.43 -3.04 -11.64
C TRP A 133 -13.13 -1.72 -11.78
#